data_e487752ce5f57717c11df541ab882207
#
_entry.id   e487752ce5f57717c11df541ab882207
#
_cell.length_a   1.000
_cell.length_b   1.000
_cell.length_c   1.000
_cell.angle_alpha   90.00
_cell.angle_beta   90.00
_cell.angle_gamma   90.00
#
_symmetry.space_group_name_H-M   'P 1'
#
loop_
_entity.id
_entity.type
_entity.pdbx_description
1 polymer ?
#
loop_
_entity_poly.entity_id
_entity_poly.type
_entity_poly.pdbx_seq_one_letter_code
_entity_poly.pdbx_strand_id
1 'polypeptide(L)'
;MTKQQANWSPYDNNGGSVVAIAGADYCVVAADTRMSTGYSILTREYSKICQLAEKSFLASSGFQADVGALQKQLAARHLIYQHQHNKQMSCPAMAQLLSNTLYYKRFFPYYAFNVLGGLDNKGKGCVFTYDAVGSYERVGYSAQGSGSTLIMPFLDNQLKSPSPLLLPAQDAVTPLSEAEAVDLVKTVFASATERDIYTGDKLEIVILNSAGTHREYMELRKD
;
A
#
# COMPACT_ATOMS: atom_id res chain seq x y z
N MET A 1 -28.41 -33.96 -19.48
CA MET A 1 -28.16 -33.20 -18.24
C MET A 1 -26.79 -32.58 -18.34
N THR A 2 -26.72 -31.28 -18.67
CA THR A 2 -25.49 -30.51 -18.70
C THR A 2 -25.00 -30.32 -17.26
N LYS A 3 -23.83 -30.88 -16.92
CA LYS A 3 -23.16 -30.58 -15.67
C LYS A 3 -22.91 -29.08 -15.65
N GLN A 4 -23.62 -28.33 -14.81
CA GLN A 4 -23.21 -27.00 -14.40
C GLN A 4 -21.80 -27.14 -13.80
N GLN A 5 -20.77 -26.69 -14.52
CA GLN A 5 -19.46 -26.47 -13.91
C GLN A 5 -19.68 -25.40 -12.86
N ALA A 6 -19.58 -25.79 -11.60
CA ALA A 6 -19.53 -24.83 -10.52
C ALA A 6 -18.30 -23.95 -10.75
N ASN A 7 -18.52 -22.69 -11.12
CA ASN A 7 -17.46 -21.66 -11.22
C ASN A 7 -16.98 -21.30 -9.81
N TRP A 8 -16.36 -22.27 -9.12
CA TRP A 8 -15.74 -21.99 -7.84
C TRP A 8 -14.35 -21.36 -8.07
N SER A 9 -14.10 -20.24 -7.37
CA SER A 9 -12.79 -19.61 -7.27
C SER A 9 -12.38 -19.56 -5.80
N PRO A 10 -11.11 -19.83 -5.46
CA PRO A 10 -10.60 -19.68 -4.10
C PRO A 10 -10.43 -18.20 -3.70
N TYR A 11 -10.57 -17.27 -4.64
CA TYR A 11 -10.33 -15.84 -4.46
C TYR A 11 -11.62 -15.06 -4.60
N ASP A 12 -11.68 -13.96 -3.86
CA ASP A 12 -12.64 -12.87 -4.05
C ASP A 12 -11.85 -11.55 -4.23
N ASN A 13 -12.48 -10.52 -4.73
CA ASN A 13 -11.87 -9.21 -4.86
C ASN A 13 -12.69 -8.20 -4.05
N ASN A 14 -12.07 -7.67 -3.00
CA ASN A 14 -12.71 -6.68 -2.13
C ASN A 14 -12.45 -5.23 -2.58
N GLY A 15 -11.72 -5.05 -3.69
CA GLY A 15 -11.45 -3.76 -4.29
C GLY A 15 -10.57 -2.85 -3.45
N GLY A 16 -10.70 -1.55 -3.69
CA GLY A 16 -10.01 -0.49 -2.99
C GLY A 16 -8.69 -0.08 -3.62
N SER A 17 -8.21 1.07 -3.18
CA SER A 17 -7.00 1.71 -3.70
C SER A 17 -6.06 2.09 -2.58
N VAL A 18 -4.78 1.93 -2.81
CA VAL A 18 -3.72 2.31 -1.89
C VAL A 18 -2.65 3.11 -2.61
N VAL A 19 -2.06 4.08 -1.92
CA VAL A 19 -1.01 4.97 -2.44
C VAL A 19 0.06 5.14 -1.38
N ALA A 20 1.31 5.25 -1.80
CA ALA A 20 2.38 5.74 -0.95
C ALA A 20 3.30 6.71 -1.70
N ILE A 21 3.78 7.73 -1.01
CA ILE A 21 4.69 8.77 -1.51
C ILE A 21 5.85 8.94 -0.52
N ALA A 22 7.07 8.85 -1.02
CA ALA A 22 8.29 9.09 -0.25
C ALA A 22 8.78 10.53 -0.45
N GLY A 23 9.02 11.24 0.64
CA GLY A 23 9.71 12.52 0.66
C GLY A 23 11.13 12.41 1.22
N ALA A 24 11.81 13.54 1.35
CA ALA A 24 13.19 13.60 1.83
C ALA A 24 13.33 13.09 3.27
N ASP A 25 12.36 13.40 4.14
CA ASP A 25 12.33 13.10 5.58
C ASP A 25 10.98 12.60 6.08
N TYR A 26 10.07 12.25 5.16
CA TYR A 26 8.74 11.74 5.46
C TYR A 26 8.31 10.65 4.48
N CYS A 27 7.28 9.91 4.85
CA CYS A 27 6.53 9.01 3.98
C CYS A 27 5.04 9.17 4.25
N VAL A 28 4.26 9.35 3.20
CA VAL A 28 2.78 9.34 3.25
C VAL A 28 2.28 8.01 2.70
N VAL A 29 1.42 7.34 3.46
CA VAL A 29 0.72 6.12 3.03
C VAL A 29 -0.77 6.36 3.18
N ALA A 30 -1.54 6.11 2.13
CA ALA A 30 -2.97 6.37 2.14
C ALA A 30 -3.76 5.24 1.49
N ALA A 31 -4.98 5.04 1.95
CA ALA A 31 -5.92 4.06 1.42
C ALA A 31 -7.35 4.50 1.65
N ASP A 32 -8.25 4.12 0.77
CA ASP A 32 -9.68 4.24 1.02
C ASP A 32 -10.17 3.17 2.02
N THR A 33 -11.32 3.40 2.64
CA THR A 33 -11.85 2.53 3.69
C THR A 33 -13.01 1.63 3.25
N ARG A 34 -13.38 1.66 1.96
CA ARG A 34 -14.44 0.81 1.41
C ARG A 34 -13.97 -0.63 1.24
N MET A 35 -14.75 -1.57 1.75
CA MET A 35 -14.60 -2.98 1.44
C MET A 35 -15.89 -3.50 0.81
N SER A 36 -15.79 -4.09 -0.38
CA SER A 36 -16.93 -4.53 -1.18
C SER A 36 -16.73 -5.93 -1.73
N THR A 37 -17.80 -6.53 -2.21
CA THR A 37 -17.79 -7.78 -2.98
C THR A 37 -18.78 -7.62 -4.12
N GLY A 38 -18.29 -7.70 -5.36
CA GLY A 38 -19.11 -7.42 -6.54
C GLY A 38 -19.71 -6.02 -6.46
N TYR A 39 -21.03 -5.92 -6.45
CA TYR A 39 -21.76 -4.64 -6.35
C TYR A 39 -22.27 -4.34 -4.93
N SER A 40 -21.89 -5.14 -3.94
CA SER A 40 -22.32 -4.97 -2.55
C SER A 40 -21.19 -4.40 -1.70
N ILE A 41 -21.49 -3.34 -0.95
CA ILE A 41 -20.55 -2.77 0.04
C ILE A 41 -20.72 -3.58 1.34
N LEU A 42 -19.64 -4.23 1.80
CA LEU A 42 -19.63 -5.00 3.04
C LEU A 42 -19.46 -4.10 4.26
N THR A 43 -18.53 -3.14 4.15
CA THR A 43 -18.32 -2.11 5.17
C THR A 43 -17.69 -0.86 4.54
N ARG A 44 -18.01 0.29 5.14
CA ARG A 44 -17.47 1.60 4.74
C ARG A 44 -16.28 2.06 5.59
N GLU A 45 -15.96 1.31 6.63
CA GLU A 45 -14.91 1.67 7.61
C GLU A 45 -13.98 0.48 7.85
N TYR A 46 -13.21 0.12 6.85
CA TYR A 46 -12.20 -0.93 6.92
C TYR A 46 -10.81 -0.34 6.63
N SER A 47 -9.89 -0.41 7.60
CA SER A 47 -8.52 0.05 7.38
C SER A 47 -7.74 -0.96 6.54
N LYS A 48 -7.14 -0.49 5.46
CA LYS A 48 -6.23 -1.25 4.57
C LYS A 48 -4.76 -1.01 4.90
N ILE A 49 -4.47 -0.18 5.92
CA ILE A 49 -3.13 0.19 6.33
C ILE A 49 -2.79 -0.51 7.65
N CYS A 50 -1.73 -1.30 7.63
CA CYS A 50 -1.21 -2.01 8.79
C CYS A 50 0.18 -1.50 9.15
N GLN A 51 0.39 -1.15 10.41
CA GLN A 51 1.72 -0.87 10.94
C GLN A 51 2.44 -2.19 11.22
N LEU A 52 3.53 -2.46 10.51
CA LEU A 52 4.33 -3.67 10.67
C LEU A 52 5.49 -3.46 11.66
N ALA A 53 6.07 -2.28 11.67
CA ALA A 53 7.12 -1.86 12.58
C ALA A 53 6.96 -0.36 12.90
N GLU A 54 7.74 0.17 13.83
CA GLU A 54 7.66 1.60 14.22
C GLU A 54 7.78 2.53 13.00
N LYS A 55 8.62 2.17 12.04
CA LYS A 55 8.93 2.99 10.85
C LYS A 55 8.50 2.35 9.53
N SER A 56 7.53 1.43 9.55
CA SER A 56 7.04 0.82 8.32
C SER A 56 5.55 0.50 8.37
N PHE A 57 4.87 0.84 7.29
CA PHE A 57 3.44 0.64 7.08
C PHE A 57 3.22 -0.12 5.78
N LEU A 58 2.36 -1.12 5.83
CA LEU A 58 1.90 -1.88 4.68
C LEU A 58 0.48 -1.46 4.33
N ALA A 59 0.27 -0.98 3.11
CA ALA A 59 -1.05 -0.76 2.55
C ALA A 59 -1.34 -1.83 1.50
N SER A 60 -2.49 -2.49 1.61
CA SER A 60 -2.84 -3.63 0.77
C SER A 60 -4.28 -3.58 0.30
N SER A 61 -4.49 -3.85 -0.98
CA SER A 61 -5.81 -4.06 -1.61
C SER A 61 -5.92 -5.47 -2.19
N GLY A 62 -7.09 -5.85 -2.69
CA GLY A 62 -7.35 -7.16 -3.25
C GLY A 62 -8.25 -8.02 -2.36
N PHE A 63 -7.91 -9.29 -2.17
CA PHE A 63 -8.69 -10.20 -1.32
C PHE A 63 -8.31 -10.02 0.15
N GLN A 64 -9.21 -9.43 0.94
CA GLN A 64 -8.91 -9.01 2.31
C GLN A 64 -8.61 -10.18 3.27
N ALA A 65 -9.14 -11.38 3.01
CA ALA A 65 -8.79 -12.56 3.79
C ALA A 65 -7.30 -12.93 3.62
N ASP A 66 -6.80 -12.87 2.39
CA ASP A 66 -5.38 -13.08 2.09
C ASP A 66 -4.51 -11.95 2.65
N VAL A 67 -4.95 -10.71 2.52
CA VAL A 67 -4.27 -9.54 3.10
C VAL A 67 -4.13 -9.70 4.62
N GLY A 68 -5.21 -10.06 5.31
CA GLY A 68 -5.19 -10.27 6.76
C GLY A 68 -4.25 -11.41 7.18
N ALA A 69 -4.23 -12.51 6.45
CA ALA A 69 -3.31 -13.64 6.68
C ALA A 69 -1.85 -13.22 6.47
N LEU A 70 -1.57 -12.49 5.38
CA LEU A 70 -0.24 -11.97 5.07
C LEU A 70 0.26 -11.01 6.17
N GLN A 71 -0.55 -10.07 6.60
CA GLN A 71 -0.20 -9.11 7.66
C GLN A 71 0.10 -9.80 8.98
N LYS A 72 -0.69 -10.80 9.38
CA LYS A 72 -0.44 -11.59 10.60
C LYS A 72 0.87 -12.37 10.52
N GLN A 73 1.17 -12.96 9.36
CA GLN A 73 2.41 -13.69 9.15
C GLN A 73 3.63 -12.77 9.23
N LEU A 74 3.56 -11.57 8.63
CA LEU A 74 4.64 -10.58 8.70
C LEU A 74 4.85 -10.08 10.13
N ALA A 75 3.77 -9.77 10.85
CA ALA A 75 3.86 -9.35 12.25
C ALA A 75 4.49 -10.42 13.15
N ALA A 76 4.13 -11.69 12.97
CA ALA A 76 4.73 -12.79 13.70
C ALA A 76 6.24 -12.94 13.42
N ARG A 77 6.64 -12.84 12.15
CA ARG A 77 8.05 -12.91 11.76
C ARG A 77 8.85 -11.71 12.27
N HIS A 78 8.24 -10.51 12.27
CA HIS A 78 8.85 -9.32 12.85
C HIS A 78 9.09 -9.49 14.36
N LEU A 79 8.12 -10.02 15.10
CA LEU A 79 8.24 -10.30 16.53
C LEU A 79 9.39 -11.29 16.82
N ILE A 80 9.50 -12.36 16.04
CA ILE A 80 10.61 -13.34 16.15
C ILE A 80 11.95 -12.62 15.91
N TYR A 81 12.03 -11.78 14.89
CA TYR A 81 13.23 -11.00 14.59
C TYR A 81 13.63 -10.07 15.75
N GLN A 82 12.67 -9.36 16.36
CA GLN A 82 12.91 -8.49 17.52
C GLN A 82 13.49 -9.28 18.71
N HIS A 83 12.94 -10.46 19.01
CA HIS A 83 13.44 -11.31 20.08
C HIS A 83 14.84 -11.84 19.82
N GLN A 84 15.17 -12.15 18.58
CA GLN A 84 16.49 -12.66 18.21
C GLN A 84 17.58 -11.60 18.18
N HIS A 85 17.24 -10.35 17.79
CA HIS A 85 18.21 -9.31 17.48
C HIS A 85 18.12 -8.09 18.42
N ASN A 86 17.15 -8.03 19.33
CA ASN A 86 16.89 -6.90 20.24
C ASN A 86 16.73 -5.55 19.52
N LYS A 87 16.21 -5.56 18.29
CA LYS A 87 15.92 -4.37 17.49
C LYS A 87 14.78 -4.63 16.53
N GLN A 88 14.12 -3.58 16.09
CA GLN A 88 13.12 -3.65 15.03
C GLN A 88 13.74 -3.85 13.66
N MET A 89 12.99 -4.47 12.74
CA MET A 89 13.39 -4.52 11.34
C MET A 89 13.34 -3.12 10.72
N SER A 90 14.35 -2.81 9.92
CA SER A 90 14.32 -1.62 9.07
C SER A 90 13.28 -1.78 7.95
N CYS A 91 12.81 -0.67 7.37
CA CYS A 91 11.88 -0.70 6.24
C CYS A 91 12.42 -1.50 5.04
N PRO A 92 13.70 -1.37 4.62
CA PRO A 92 14.26 -2.23 3.58
C PRO A 92 14.31 -3.72 3.95
N ALA A 93 14.60 -4.05 5.22
CA ALA A 93 14.58 -5.44 5.68
C ALA A 93 13.15 -6.03 5.65
N MET A 94 12.15 -5.23 6.05
CA MET A 94 10.74 -5.60 5.95
C MET A 94 10.33 -5.79 4.49
N ALA A 95 10.84 -4.98 3.57
CA ALA A 95 10.61 -5.13 2.15
C ALA A 95 11.09 -6.48 1.63
N GLN A 96 12.27 -6.92 2.02
CA GLN A 96 12.80 -8.24 1.64
C GLN A 96 11.99 -9.38 2.27
N LEU A 97 11.58 -9.24 3.53
CA LEU A 97 10.74 -10.22 4.21
C LEU A 97 9.38 -10.38 3.51
N LEU A 98 8.75 -9.29 3.11
CA LEU A 98 7.50 -9.31 2.36
C LEU A 98 7.68 -10.02 1.01
N SER A 99 8.73 -9.70 0.26
CA SER A 99 9.07 -10.36 -1.00
C SER A 99 9.21 -11.87 -0.83
N ASN A 100 10.00 -12.32 0.15
CA ASN A 100 10.21 -13.74 0.42
C ASN A 100 8.89 -14.44 0.82
N THR A 101 8.05 -13.76 1.59
CA THR A 101 6.76 -14.30 2.04
C THR A 101 5.78 -14.47 0.87
N LEU A 102 5.72 -13.52 -0.04
CA LEU A 102 4.89 -13.60 -1.23
C LEU A 102 5.40 -14.69 -2.19
N TYR A 103 6.70 -14.76 -2.41
CA TYR A 103 7.30 -15.76 -3.31
C TYR A 103 7.15 -17.20 -2.79
N TYR A 104 7.15 -17.41 -1.50
CA TYR A 104 6.86 -18.72 -0.90
C TYR A 104 5.48 -19.26 -1.31
N LYS A 105 4.55 -18.37 -1.59
CA LYS A 105 3.19 -18.69 -2.08
C LYS A 105 3.03 -18.56 -3.60
N ARG A 106 4.13 -18.53 -4.37
CA ARG A 106 4.09 -18.30 -5.83
C ARG A 106 3.10 -19.19 -6.58
N PHE A 107 2.96 -20.46 -6.21
CA PHE A 107 2.11 -21.43 -6.91
C PHE A 107 0.65 -21.45 -6.43
N PHE A 108 0.37 -20.81 -5.31
CA PHE A 108 -0.96 -20.46 -4.80
C PHE A 108 -0.89 -19.10 -4.11
N PRO A 109 -0.82 -18.01 -4.89
CA PRO A 109 -0.47 -16.69 -4.37
C PRO A 109 -1.50 -16.12 -3.39
N TYR A 110 -1.03 -15.24 -2.51
CA TYR A 110 -1.91 -14.25 -1.89
C TYR A 110 -2.44 -13.30 -2.96
N TYR A 111 -3.74 -13.17 -3.08
CA TYR A 111 -4.35 -12.17 -3.96
C TYR A 111 -4.35 -10.82 -3.25
N ALA A 112 -3.17 -10.24 -3.14
CA ALA A 112 -2.91 -9.00 -2.44
C ALA A 112 -1.98 -8.12 -3.27
N PHE A 113 -2.36 -6.85 -3.41
CA PHE A 113 -1.59 -5.83 -4.10
C PHE A 113 -1.06 -4.87 -3.05
N ASN A 114 0.25 -4.89 -2.85
CA ASN A 114 0.93 -4.33 -1.71
C ASN A 114 1.76 -3.11 -2.08
N VAL A 115 1.73 -2.10 -1.22
CA VAL A 115 2.69 -1.00 -1.18
C VAL A 115 3.22 -0.90 0.25
N LEU A 116 4.53 -0.93 0.40
CA LEU A 116 5.20 -0.75 1.68
C LEU A 116 5.80 0.66 1.73
N GLY A 117 5.43 1.44 2.72
CA GLY A 117 5.97 2.77 2.96
C GLY A 117 6.60 2.89 4.34
N GLY A 118 7.62 3.73 4.47
CA GLY A 118 8.26 3.95 5.75
C GLY A 118 9.45 4.90 5.69
N LEU A 119 10.28 4.87 6.73
CA LEU A 119 11.55 5.56 6.77
C LEU A 119 12.70 4.55 6.79
N ASP A 120 13.73 4.83 6.03
CA ASP A 120 14.96 4.05 6.05
C ASP A 120 15.83 4.37 7.28
N ASN A 121 16.99 3.69 7.39
CA ASN A 121 17.91 3.88 8.51
C ASN A 121 18.53 5.29 8.57
N LYS A 122 18.43 6.07 7.49
CA LYS A 122 18.91 7.45 7.42
C LYS A 122 17.81 8.47 7.69
N GLY A 123 16.57 8.01 7.97
CA GLY A 123 15.40 8.87 8.15
C GLY A 123 14.77 9.37 6.86
N LYS A 124 15.23 8.88 5.69
CA LYS A 124 14.61 9.20 4.39
C LYS A 124 13.35 8.40 4.18
N GLY A 125 12.35 9.02 3.53
CA GLY A 125 11.18 8.29 3.05
C GLY A 125 11.57 7.19 2.08
N CYS A 126 10.94 6.04 2.21
CA CYS A 126 11.10 4.92 1.30
C CYS A 126 9.76 4.27 0.99
N VAL A 127 9.55 3.98 -0.28
CA VAL A 127 8.37 3.29 -0.79
C VAL A 127 8.83 2.12 -1.65
N PHE A 128 8.22 0.96 -1.40
CA PHE A 128 8.44 -0.26 -2.19
C PHE A 128 7.12 -0.70 -2.80
N THR A 129 7.14 -0.93 -4.10
CA THR A 129 5.99 -1.46 -4.84
C THR A 129 6.21 -2.92 -5.21
N TYR A 130 5.12 -3.70 -5.19
CA TYR A 130 5.16 -5.15 -5.34
C TYR A 130 4.22 -5.62 -6.44
N ASP A 131 4.57 -6.75 -7.07
CA ASP A 131 3.60 -7.62 -7.73
C ASP A 131 3.02 -8.64 -6.73
N ALA A 132 2.08 -9.46 -7.16
CA ALA A 132 1.42 -10.45 -6.30
C ALA A 132 2.34 -11.60 -5.85
N VAL A 133 3.46 -11.83 -6.52
CA VAL A 133 4.39 -12.93 -6.26
C VAL A 133 5.72 -12.49 -5.65
N GLY A 134 5.83 -11.22 -5.26
CA GLY A 134 6.94 -10.73 -4.45
C GLY A 134 8.08 -10.07 -5.20
N SER A 135 7.98 -9.86 -6.52
CA SER A 135 8.89 -8.96 -7.23
C SER A 135 8.66 -7.53 -6.75
N TYR A 136 9.71 -6.82 -6.40
CA TYR A 136 9.58 -5.47 -5.86
C TYR A 136 10.73 -4.55 -6.27
N GLU A 137 10.47 -3.25 -6.21
CA GLU A 137 11.46 -2.20 -6.38
C GLU A 137 11.20 -1.03 -5.44
N ARG A 138 12.26 -0.29 -5.12
CA ARG A 138 12.15 0.98 -4.39
C ARG A 138 11.82 2.10 -5.38
N VAL A 139 10.76 2.86 -5.07
CA VAL A 139 10.25 3.95 -5.93
C VAL A 139 10.00 5.20 -5.09
N GLY A 140 9.83 6.35 -5.72
CA GLY A 140 9.45 7.59 -5.04
C GLY A 140 7.97 7.62 -4.67
N TYR A 141 7.12 6.98 -5.45
CA TYR A 141 5.68 6.87 -5.24
C TYR A 141 5.12 5.64 -5.94
N SER A 142 3.99 5.15 -5.44
CA SER A 142 3.28 4.03 -6.06
C SER A 142 1.80 4.04 -5.67
N ALA A 143 0.97 3.47 -6.55
CA ALA A 143 -0.42 3.17 -6.28
C ALA A 143 -0.73 1.72 -6.68
N GLN A 144 -1.59 1.06 -5.92
CA GLN A 144 -2.06 -0.30 -6.18
C GLN A 144 -3.59 -0.39 -5.95
N GLY A 145 -4.21 -1.42 -6.49
CA GLY A 145 -5.64 -1.68 -6.34
C GLY A 145 -6.47 -1.24 -7.55
N SER A 146 -7.80 -1.26 -7.37
CA SER A 146 -8.77 -1.02 -8.46
C SER A 146 -8.65 0.39 -9.08
N GLY A 147 -8.40 1.42 -8.26
CA GLY A 147 -8.24 2.80 -8.71
C GLY A 147 -6.82 3.15 -9.16
N SER A 148 -5.85 2.23 -9.07
CA SER A 148 -4.45 2.54 -9.42
C SER A 148 -4.26 3.05 -10.84
N THR A 149 -5.04 2.55 -11.80
CA THR A 149 -5.00 2.98 -13.21
C THR A 149 -5.48 4.42 -13.41
N LEU A 150 -6.26 4.96 -12.48
CA LEU A 150 -6.72 6.34 -12.48
C LEU A 150 -5.75 7.25 -11.69
N ILE A 151 -5.11 6.72 -10.66
CA ILE A 151 -4.22 7.45 -9.76
C ILE A 151 -2.81 7.60 -10.36
N MET A 152 -2.22 6.52 -10.87
CA MET A 152 -0.83 6.55 -11.38
C MET A 152 -0.58 7.59 -12.46
N PRO A 153 -1.41 7.75 -13.49
CA PRO A 153 -1.19 8.81 -14.51
C PRO A 153 -1.17 10.20 -13.91
N PHE A 154 -1.98 10.44 -12.89
CA PHE A 154 -2.03 11.73 -12.20
C PHE A 154 -0.75 11.98 -11.39
N LEU A 155 -0.30 10.96 -10.64
CA LEU A 155 0.97 11.02 -9.91
C LEU A 155 2.16 11.22 -10.86
N ASP A 156 2.20 10.51 -11.98
CA ASP A 156 3.25 10.66 -13.00
C ASP A 156 3.30 12.08 -13.56
N ASN A 157 2.14 12.71 -13.80
CA ASN A 157 2.04 14.09 -14.28
C ASN A 157 2.58 15.10 -13.26
N GLN A 158 2.25 14.91 -11.96
CA GLN A 158 2.59 15.88 -10.91
C GLN A 158 4.00 15.66 -10.34
N LEU A 159 4.48 14.43 -10.28
CA LEU A 159 5.71 14.08 -9.57
C LEU A 159 6.92 13.93 -10.49
N LYS A 160 6.78 14.00 -11.81
CA LYS A 160 7.84 13.89 -12.81
C LYS A 160 9.03 13.10 -12.26
N SER A 161 8.94 11.78 -12.26
CA SER A 161 10.02 10.93 -11.74
C SER A 161 11.33 11.34 -12.38
N PRO A 162 12.39 11.69 -11.62
CA PRO A 162 13.72 11.75 -12.20
C PRO A 162 13.95 10.39 -12.86
N SER A 163 14.39 10.42 -14.13
CA SER A 163 14.60 9.22 -14.94
C SER A 163 15.26 8.12 -14.10
N PRO A 164 14.74 6.87 -14.09
CA PRO A 164 15.36 5.75 -13.36
C PRO A 164 16.81 5.49 -13.73
N LEU A 165 17.25 6.05 -14.84
CA LEU A 165 18.62 5.97 -15.36
C LEU A 165 19.62 6.91 -14.66
N LEU A 166 19.18 7.87 -13.85
CA LEU A 166 20.04 8.92 -13.31
C LEU A 166 20.20 8.89 -11.78
N LEU A 167 19.36 8.16 -11.03
CA LEU A 167 19.49 8.06 -9.58
C LEU A 167 19.47 6.59 -9.15
N PRO A 168 20.37 6.19 -8.24
CA PRO A 168 20.27 4.86 -7.62
C PRO A 168 18.91 4.74 -6.89
N ALA A 169 18.31 3.55 -6.91
CA ALA A 169 17.02 3.26 -6.30
C ALA A 169 16.93 3.65 -4.80
N GLN A 170 18.08 3.77 -4.13
CA GLN A 170 18.19 4.21 -2.73
C GLN A 170 17.88 5.71 -2.52
N ASP A 171 17.85 6.51 -3.60
CA ASP A 171 17.57 7.95 -3.54
C ASP A 171 16.25 8.34 -4.22
N ALA A 172 15.37 7.36 -4.46
CA ALA A 172 14.06 7.59 -5.06
C ALA A 172 13.11 8.27 -4.03
N VAL A 173 13.13 9.60 -4.01
CA VAL A 173 12.22 10.44 -3.24
C VAL A 173 11.60 11.49 -4.14
N THR A 174 10.42 11.99 -3.77
CA THR A 174 9.76 13.09 -4.49
C THR A 174 10.23 14.44 -3.96
N PRO A 175 10.19 15.50 -4.78
CA PRO A 175 10.63 16.83 -4.35
C PRO A 175 9.58 17.61 -3.56
N LEU A 176 8.41 17.00 -3.25
CA LEU A 176 7.33 17.65 -2.55
C LEU A 176 7.62 17.82 -1.05
N SER A 177 7.07 18.88 -0.46
CA SER A 177 6.89 18.97 0.99
C SER A 177 5.82 18.00 1.49
N GLU A 178 5.84 17.68 2.78
CA GLU A 178 4.84 16.80 3.42
C GLU A 178 3.41 17.28 3.14
N ALA A 179 3.13 18.58 3.30
CA ALA A 179 1.80 19.16 3.07
C ALA A 179 1.34 19.02 1.60
N GLU A 180 2.24 19.29 0.65
CA GLU A 180 1.94 19.13 -0.78
C GLU A 180 1.68 17.66 -1.14
N ALA A 181 2.41 16.72 -0.54
CA ALA A 181 2.19 15.29 -0.75
C ALA A 181 0.82 14.84 -0.22
N VAL A 182 0.42 15.34 0.95
CA VAL A 182 -0.92 15.06 1.54
C VAL A 182 -2.03 15.64 0.66
N ASP A 183 -1.90 16.88 0.20
CA ASP A 183 -2.88 17.51 -0.67
C ASP A 183 -3.00 16.81 -2.03
N LEU A 184 -1.87 16.35 -2.57
CA LEU A 184 -1.84 15.54 -3.79
C LEU A 184 -2.60 14.22 -3.59
N VAL A 185 -2.35 13.51 -2.49
CA VAL A 185 -3.05 12.26 -2.16
C VAL A 185 -4.56 12.49 -2.04
N LYS A 186 -5.00 13.55 -1.35
CA LYS A 186 -6.42 13.92 -1.25
C LYS A 186 -7.05 14.15 -2.63
N THR A 187 -6.34 14.85 -3.51
CA THR A 187 -6.80 15.17 -4.86
C THR A 187 -6.94 13.94 -5.75
N VAL A 188 -5.94 13.04 -5.74
CA VAL A 188 -5.97 11.84 -6.59
C VAL A 188 -7.06 10.87 -6.14
N PHE A 189 -7.29 10.71 -4.83
CA PHE A 189 -8.39 9.89 -4.34
C PHE A 189 -9.76 10.48 -4.64
N ALA A 190 -9.95 11.79 -4.49
CA ALA A 190 -11.18 12.46 -4.90
C ALA A 190 -11.49 12.23 -6.39
N SER A 191 -10.47 12.26 -7.24
CA SER A 191 -10.61 11.99 -8.67
C SER A 191 -10.92 10.52 -8.97
N ALA A 192 -10.26 9.60 -8.28
CA ALA A 192 -10.45 8.17 -8.47
C ALA A 192 -11.87 7.71 -8.07
N THR A 193 -12.43 8.25 -6.98
CA THR A 193 -13.78 7.93 -6.51
C THR A 193 -14.89 8.28 -7.48
N GLU A 194 -14.65 9.21 -8.42
CA GLU A 194 -15.63 9.57 -9.44
C GLU A 194 -15.82 8.48 -10.50
N ARG A 195 -14.84 7.58 -10.68
CA ARG A 195 -14.84 6.58 -11.75
C ARG A 195 -14.64 5.15 -11.28
N ASP A 196 -14.16 4.93 -10.05
CA ASP A 196 -13.97 3.61 -9.46
C ASP A 196 -14.99 3.36 -8.34
N ILE A 197 -15.93 2.45 -8.58
CA ILE A 197 -16.97 2.08 -7.62
C ILE A 197 -16.41 1.39 -6.37
N TYR A 198 -15.20 0.85 -6.43
CA TYR A 198 -14.55 0.13 -5.33
C TYR A 198 -13.73 1.04 -4.43
N THR A 199 -13.49 2.28 -4.84
CA THR A 199 -12.77 3.29 -4.06
C THR A 199 -13.76 4.33 -3.55
N GLY A 200 -13.84 4.55 -2.24
CA GLY A 200 -14.77 5.53 -1.67
C GLY A 200 -14.87 5.48 -0.15
N ASP A 201 -15.91 6.14 0.35
CA ASP A 201 -16.31 6.30 1.74
C ASP A 201 -15.42 7.22 2.56
N LYS A 202 -14.23 6.80 2.99
CA LYS A 202 -13.24 7.66 3.65
C LYS A 202 -11.84 7.38 3.09
N LEU A 203 -10.98 8.36 3.18
CA LEU A 203 -9.56 8.25 2.94
C LEU A 203 -8.84 8.26 4.29
N GLU A 204 -8.11 7.19 4.59
CA GLU A 204 -7.17 7.12 5.70
C GLU A 204 -5.78 7.50 5.19
N ILE A 205 -5.14 8.49 5.83
CA ILE A 205 -3.81 8.98 5.49
C ILE A 205 -2.91 8.80 6.71
N VAL A 206 -1.82 8.09 6.53
CA VAL A 206 -0.78 7.91 7.54
C VAL A 206 0.47 8.67 7.09
N ILE A 207 0.89 9.61 7.90
CA ILE A 207 2.09 10.42 7.69
C ILE A 207 3.13 9.97 8.69
N LEU A 208 4.28 9.57 8.22
CA LEU A 208 5.41 9.15 9.03
C LEU A 208 6.58 10.09 8.78
N ASN A 209 7.08 10.73 9.83
CA ASN A 209 8.26 11.60 9.80
C ASN A 209 9.13 11.40 11.06
N SER A 210 10.14 12.23 11.24
CA SER A 210 11.05 12.16 12.38
C SER A 210 10.38 12.40 13.74
N ALA A 211 9.24 13.11 13.76
CA ALA A 211 8.46 13.39 14.98
C ALA A 211 7.54 12.21 15.37
N GLY A 212 7.33 11.25 14.46
CA GLY A 212 6.50 10.08 14.71
C GLY A 212 5.47 9.83 13.60
N THR A 213 4.36 9.21 13.98
CA THR A 213 3.26 8.86 13.07
C THR A 213 2.05 9.72 13.37
N HIS A 214 1.49 10.33 12.34
CA HIS A 214 0.23 11.06 12.39
C HIS A 214 -0.79 10.39 11.47
N ARG A 215 -2.07 10.33 11.87
CA ARG A 215 -3.17 9.80 11.05
C ARG A 215 -4.22 10.86 10.83
N GLU A 216 -4.64 11.01 9.59
CA GLU A 216 -5.74 11.88 9.17
C GLU A 216 -6.80 11.08 8.42
N TYR A 217 -8.02 11.61 8.41
CA TYR A 217 -9.14 11.07 7.65
C TYR A 217 -9.80 12.17 6.85
N MET A 218 -10.19 11.85 5.63
CA MET A 218 -10.97 12.72 4.76
C MET A 218 -12.19 11.94 4.25
N GLU A 219 -13.36 12.60 4.26
CA GLU A 219 -14.56 12.01 3.65
C GLU A 219 -14.40 11.95 2.12
N LEU A 220 -14.75 10.80 1.55
CA LEU A 220 -14.87 10.57 0.13
C LEU A 220 -16.36 10.36 -0.24
N ARG A 221 -16.62 10.12 -1.50
CA ARG A 221 -17.98 9.85 -1.99
C ARG A 221 -18.56 8.58 -1.37
N LYS A 222 -19.83 8.64 -0.95
CA LYS A 222 -20.57 7.56 -0.24
C LYS A 222 -21.76 7.09 -1.10
N ASP A 223 -21.50 6.75 -2.32
CA ASP A 223 -22.52 6.21 -3.23
C ASP A 223 -22.65 4.69 -3.20
#